data_bb4fbbde13034fe56f073f781b9af6a6
#
_entry.id   bb4fbbde13034fe56f073f781b9af6a6
#
_cell.length_a   1.000
_cell.length_b   1.000
_cell.length_c   1.000
_cell.angle_alpha   90.00
_cell.angle_beta   90.00
_cell.angle_gamma   90.00
#
_symmetry.space_group_name_H-M   'P 1'
#
loop_
_entity.id
_entity.type
_entity.pdbx_description
1 polymer ?
#
loop_
_entity_poly.entity_id
_entity_poly.type
_entity_poly.pdbx_seq_one_letter_code
_entity_poly.pdbx_strand_id
1 'polypeptide(L)'
;MKVRTIPALLLLAGLSLPMTATGTVKKPMGKAVKQQAAQTAMFTNPVIWSDVPDMDVIRVGNDYYMVSTTMHLMPGGPIMHSRDLVNWRTVGYLFDKLTDSPKYNMEQGTVYGRGQWATSLKYHKGRFYALFAPNDHPGGETYIMTAQKAEGPWTLVSRLPHFHDATLFFDDDDRAYVFYGTGEMVELSSDLKQVVDGSHRQLFQRDSEEKGLLEGSRVIKHDGHYYLQMISWTNGHPRREVVYRADNILGSYTKRVMLETEFEGFGGVGQGTIVDTPDGRWFALIFQDRGGVGRVPTLSPVRWVDGWPKVDDVPVTMEVPFEGGKKMSIVNSDEFNKPTLSLDWEWNHNPVDNAWSLTERRGWLRLHTAAVAPNIFLARNTLTTRMMGSQNEGIIRMDVSQMQDGDVAGFCAFQNNAALLSVVKEKGKKYIVASTDSMEMEPKDHHVLADHRHEVYRKALSQNIVYLRVSADFRLHKDVASLAYSLDGKHWTTVLTDFKLIFDYRRFFMGTRFGIYNFATKQPGGKADIDWFHFKVK
;
A
#
# COMPACT_ATOMS: atom_id res chain seq x y z
N MET A 1 56.52 -27.43 -2.89
CA MET A 1 57.96 -27.11 -2.89
C MET A 1 58.18 -25.73 -2.32
N LYS A 2 58.98 -25.69 -1.27
CA LYS A 2 59.57 -24.59 -0.49
C LYS A 2 58.68 -23.66 0.33
N VAL A 3 58.60 -24.08 1.57
CA VAL A 3 58.45 -23.37 2.86
C VAL A 3 59.61 -22.39 3.07
N ARG A 4 59.36 -21.23 3.69
CA ARG A 4 60.35 -20.54 4.53
C ARG A 4 59.67 -19.90 5.76
N THR A 5 60.16 -20.33 6.89
CA THR A 5 59.87 -19.96 8.27
C THR A 5 60.89 -18.95 8.81
N ILE A 6 60.41 -18.02 9.68
CA ILE A 6 60.87 -17.49 10.99
C ILE A 6 62.35 -16.96 11.08
N PRO A 7 62.73 -15.99 11.99
CA PRO A 7 62.48 -16.07 13.42
C PRO A 7 62.17 -14.78 14.22
N ALA A 8 61.73 -15.02 15.47
CA ALA A 8 61.61 -14.11 16.59
C ALA A 8 62.97 -13.74 17.18
N LEU A 9 63.07 -12.55 17.79
CA LEU A 9 64.15 -12.23 18.70
C LEU A 9 63.64 -11.51 19.95
N LEU A 10 63.75 -12.18 21.07
CA LEU A 10 63.72 -11.62 22.44
C LEU A 10 65.04 -10.91 22.78
N LEU A 11 64.96 -9.79 23.48
CA LEU A 11 66.07 -9.35 24.35
C LEU A 11 65.51 -8.64 25.59
N LEU A 12 65.97 -9.21 26.76
CA LEU A 12 65.78 -8.72 28.11
C LEU A 12 66.84 -7.69 28.51
N ALA A 13 66.53 -6.97 29.54
CA ALA A 13 67.31 -6.46 30.62
C ALA A 13 67.61 -4.96 30.71
N GLY A 14 67.38 -4.46 31.92
CA GLY A 14 68.06 -3.33 32.48
C GLY A 14 67.27 -2.52 33.52
N LEU A 15 67.33 -2.93 34.79
CA LEU A 15 66.91 -2.14 35.97
C LEU A 15 67.81 -0.90 36.18
N SER A 16 67.20 0.23 36.54
CA SER A 16 67.75 1.15 37.54
C SER A 16 66.72 2.17 38.01
N LEU A 17 66.44 2.15 39.33
CA LEU A 17 65.84 3.25 40.07
C LEU A 17 66.91 4.28 40.44
N PRO A 18 66.63 5.59 40.62
CA PRO A 18 66.30 6.06 41.97
C PRO A 18 65.26 7.24 42.05
N MET A 19 64.59 7.19 43.16
CA MET A 19 64.19 8.24 44.15
C MET A 19 63.50 9.56 43.72
N THR A 20 62.29 9.65 44.23
CA THR A 20 61.60 10.73 44.98
C THR A 20 61.52 12.14 44.43
N ALA A 21 60.30 12.51 44.08
CA ALA A 21 59.75 13.88 44.28
C ALA A 21 58.26 13.79 44.61
N THR A 22 57.88 14.22 45.80
CA THR A 22 56.52 14.38 46.29
C THR A 22 55.80 15.52 45.50
N GLY A 23 54.99 15.19 44.58
CA GLY A 23 54.10 16.11 43.87
C GLY A 23 52.66 15.71 44.11
N THR A 24 51.87 16.53 44.77
CA THR A 24 50.45 16.41 45.00
C THR A 24 49.70 16.38 43.63
N VAL A 25 49.29 15.19 43.23
CA VAL A 25 48.46 14.99 42.03
C VAL A 25 47.04 15.38 42.38
N LYS A 26 46.57 16.53 41.88
CA LYS A 26 45.16 16.88 41.80
C LYS A 26 44.49 15.88 40.85
N LYS A 27 43.58 15.02 41.38
CA LYS A 27 42.67 14.21 40.58
C LYS A 27 41.88 15.13 39.61
N PRO A 28 41.84 14.85 38.30
CA PRO A 28 40.91 15.55 37.43
C PRO A 28 39.50 15.14 37.82
N MET A 29 38.68 16.11 38.17
CA MET A 29 37.24 15.95 38.33
C MET A 29 36.69 15.47 36.98
N GLY A 30 36.29 14.21 36.90
CA GLY A 30 35.55 13.65 35.77
C GLY A 30 34.30 14.48 35.54
N LYS A 31 34.22 15.14 34.39
CA LYS A 31 32.95 15.69 33.91
C LYS A 31 31.98 14.54 33.85
N ALA A 32 30.95 14.56 34.70
CA ALA A 32 29.80 13.70 34.58
C ALA A 32 29.19 13.99 33.19
N VAL A 33 29.36 13.07 32.25
CA VAL A 33 28.59 13.04 31.01
C VAL A 33 27.17 12.80 31.48
N LYS A 34 26.34 13.85 31.46
CA LYS A 34 24.90 13.70 31.58
C LYS A 34 24.51 12.82 30.38
N GLN A 35 24.24 11.56 30.63
CA GLN A 35 23.48 10.73 29.70
C GLN A 35 22.11 11.41 29.55
N GLN A 36 21.96 12.17 28.48
CA GLN A 36 20.68 12.67 28.07
C GLN A 36 19.88 11.39 27.74
N ALA A 37 18.88 11.07 28.57
CA ALA A 37 17.96 10.00 28.26
C ALA A 37 17.46 10.24 26.84
N ALA A 38 17.65 9.26 25.95
CA ALA A 38 17.15 9.34 24.59
C ALA A 38 15.64 9.59 24.70
N GLN A 39 15.17 10.69 24.15
CA GLN A 39 13.76 11.02 24.14
C GLN A 39 13.08 10.01 23.21
N THR A 40 12.24 9.14 23.75
CA THR A 40 11.51 8.15 22.97
C THR A 40 10.71 8.85 21.90
N ALA A 41 10.86 8.44 20.66
CA ALA A 41 10.13 9.02 19.55
C ALA A 41 8.63 8.68 19.67
N MET A 42 7.78 9.66 19.48
CA MET A 42 6.32 9.48 19.49
C MET A 42 5.78 9.49 18.05
N PHE A 43 4.71 8.76 17.82
CA PHE A 43 3.91 8.88 16.59
C PHE A 43 2.43 9.10 16.92
N THR A 44 1.67 9.54 15.92
CA THR A 44 0.22 9.76 16.01
C THR A 44 -0.49 8.82 15.05
N ASN A 45 -1.52 8.12 15.51
CA ASN A 45 -2.41 7.34 14.67
C ASN A 45 -3.31 8.25 13.80
N PRO A 46 -3.70 7.81 12.59
CA PRO A 46 -3.35 6.53 11.95
C PRO A 46 -1.87 6.44 11.62
N VAL A 47 -1.29 5.26 11.76
CA VAL A 47 0.16 5.06 11.53
C VAL A 47 0.59 5.31 10.09
N ILE A 48 -0.28 4.99 9.13
CA ILE A 48 -0.16 5.35 7.72
C ILE A 48 -1.48 5.97 7.28
N TRP A 49 -1.56 7.29 7.19
CA TRP A 49 -2.80 7.93 6.76
C TRP A 49 -2.93 7.91 5.24
N SER A 50 -3.12 6.73 4.67
CA SER A 50 -3.31 6.48 3.24
C SER A 50 -4.02 5.15 3.04
N ASP A 51 -4.55 4.92 1.83
CA ASP A 51 -5.20 3.66 1.48
C ASP A 51 -4.19 2.51 1.42
N VAL A 52 -4.12 1.72 2.49
CA VAL A 52 -3.32 0.50 2.62
C VAL A 52 -4.22 -0.60 3.17
N PRO A 53 -5.12 -1.14 2.33
CA PRO A 53 -6.15 -2.07 2.78
C PRO A 53 -5.63 -3.50 2.96
N ASP A 54 -6.37 -4.30 3.74
CA ASP A 54 -6.26 -5.75 3.86
C ASP A 54 -4.84 -6.24 4.20
N MET A 55 -4.09 -5.44 4.96
CA MET A 55 -2.69 -5.71 5.21
C MET A 55 -2.46 -7.05 5.94
N ASP A 56 -1.41 -7.76 5.54
CA ASP A 56 -0.79 -8.84 6.30
C ASP A 56 0.66 -8.46 6.62
N VAL A 57 1.02 -8.47 7.90
CA VAL A 57 2.32 -8.04 8.40
C VAL A 57 3.03 -9.22 9.04
N ILE A 58 4.29 -9.41 8.69
CA ILE A 58 5.16 -10.41 9.29
C ILE A 58 6.45 -9.78 9.81
N ARG A 59 7.05 -10.42 10.81
CA ARG A 59 8.39 -10.08 11.30
C ARG A 59 9.40 -11.13 10.82
N VAL A 60 10.55 -10.65 10.33
CA VAL A 60 11.70 -11.51 9.98
C VAL A 60 12.93 -10.91 10.67
N GLY A 61 13.33 -11.49 11.78
CA GLY A 61 14.35 -10.93 12.63
C GLY A 61 13.93 -9.59 13.26
N ASN A 62 14.62 -8.52 12.89
CA ASN A 62 14.31 -7.15 13.32
C ASN A 62 13.59 -6.32 12.26
N ASP A 63 13.21 -6.92 11.17
CA ASP A 63 12.55 -6.26 10.04
C ASP A 63 11.09 -6.70 9.95
N TYR A 64 10.22 -5.77 9.57
CA TYR A 64 8.80 -5.99 9.34
C TYR A 64 8.49 -5.82 7.86
N TYR A 65 7.72 -6.74 7.34
CA TYR A 65 7.25 -6.71 5.96
C TYR A 65 5.73 -6.76 5.94
N MET A 66 5.14 -5.95 5.10
CA MET A 66 3.69 -5.83 4.93
C MET A 66 3.34 -5.93 3.46
N VAL A 67 2.29 -6.68 3.14
CA VAL A 67 1.65 -6.66 1.83
C VAL A 67 0.29 -5.97 1.93
N SER A 68 -0.16 -5.33 0.86
CA SER A 68 -1.48 -4.69 0.79
C SER A 68 -2.16 -4.93 -0.55
N THR A 69 -3.45 -4.66 -0.61
CA THR A 69 -4.28 -4.75 -1.82
C THR A 69 -4.08 -3.56 -2.75
N THR A 70 -4.10 -3.80 -4.06
CA THR A 70 -4.07 -2.76 -5.11
C THR A 70 -5.19 -2.88 -6.14
N MET A 71 -5.99 -3.94 -6.07
CA MET A 71 -7.07 -4.22 -7.03
C MET A 71 -6.56 -4.25 -8.49
N HIS A 72 -7.06 -3.34 -9.32
CA HIS A 72 -6.74 -3.19 -10.74
C HIS A 72 -5.48 -2.36 -11.01
N LEU A 73 -4.83 -1.82 -9.97
CA LEU A 73 -3.65 -0.97 -10.13
C LEU A 73 -2.39 -1.82 -10.28
N MET A 74 -1.49 -1.41 -11.18
CA MET A 74 -0.29 -2.15 -11.55
C MET A 74 0.98 -1.31 -11.42
N PRO A 75 2.07 -1.86 -10.89
CA PRO A 75 2.26 -3.22 -10.39
C PRO A 75 1.39 -3.49 -9.15
N GLY A 76 1.14 -4.77 -8.83
CA GLY A 76 0.22 -5.18 -7.77
C GLY A 76 0.87 -5.92 -6.62
N GLY A 77 0.17 -5.91 -5.45
CA GLY A 77 0.65 -6.50 -4.21
C GLY A 77 1.94 -5.83 -3.70
N PRO A 78 1.90 -4.54 -3.33
CA PRO A 78 3.07 -3.82 -2.83
C PRO A 78 3.60 -4.48 -1.56
N ILE A 79 4.90 -4.75 -1.53
CA ILE A 79 5.62 -5.16 -0.33
C ILE A 79 6.24 -3.92 0.29
N MET A 80 5.85 -3.65 1.52
CA MET A 80 6.35 -2.54 2.31
C MET A 80 7.27 -3.06 3.41
N HIS A 81 8.25 -2.28 3.79
CA HIS A 81 9.24 -2.60 4.81
C HIS A 81 9.30 -1.52 5.89
N SER A 82 9.42 -1.95 7.13
CA SER A 82 9.66 -1.11 8.31
C SER A 82 10.61 -1.80 9.28
N ARG A 83 11.25 -1.01 10.16
CA ARG A 83 12.02 -1.51 11.31
C ARG A 83 11.40 -1.14 12.66
N ASP A 84 10.29 -0.39 12.63
CA ASP A 84 9.68 0.16 13.84
C ASP A 84 8.16 0.12 13.83
N LEU A 85 7.52 -0.51 12.83
CA LEU A 85 6.07 -0.56 12.61
C LEU A 85 5.40 0.79 12.29
N VAL A 86 6.15 1.88 12.26
CA VAL A 86 5.64 3.25 12.06
C VAL A 86 6.12 3.83 10.74
N ASN A 87 7.40 3.69 10.45
CA ASN A 87 8.02 4.24 9.25
C ASN A 87 8.09 3.18 8.15
N TRP A 88 7.21 3.27 7.16
CA TRP A 88 7.05 2.31 6.08
C TRP A 88 7.50 2.89 4.74
N ARG A 89 8.06 2.05 3.89
CA ARG A 89 8.33 2.35 2.48
C ARG A 89 8.02 1.13 1.62
N THR A 90 7.58 1.34 0.39
CA THR A 90 7.48 0.27 -0.60
C THR A 90 8.89 -0.19 -1.02
N VAL A 91 9.11 -1.50 -1.06
CA VAL A 91 10.40 -2.10 -1.42
C VAL A 91 10.30 -3.00 -2.66
N GLY A 92 9.10 -3.39 -3.07
CA GLY A 92 8.85 -4.21 -4.25
C GLY A 92 7.37 -4.46 -4.45
N TYR A 93 7.06 -5.29 -5.43
CA TYR A 93 5.71 -5.72 -5.78
C TYR A 93 5.72 -7.22 -6.09
N LEU A 94 4.59 -7.88 -5.91
CA LEU A 94 4.46 -9.31 -6.21
C LEU A 94 4.53 -9.58 -7.70
N PHE A 95 4.00 -8.67 -8.51
CA PHE A 95 3.96 -8.78 -9.97
C PHE A 95 3.85 -7.42 -10.64
N ASP A 96 4.35 -7.31 -11.86
CA ASP A 96 4.28 -6.09 -12.64
C ASP A 96 2.92 -5.93 -13.34
N LYS A 97 2.35 -7.04 -13.83
CA LYS A 97 1.09 -7.10 -14.59
C LYS A 97 0.34 -8.40 -14.29
N LEU A 98 -0.98 -8.36 -14.40
CA LEU A 98 -1.83 -9.55 -14.53
C LEU A 98 -2.25 -9.70 -16.00
N THR A 99 -2.21 -10.94 -16.50
CA THR A 99 -2.45 -11.25 -17.91
C THR A 99 -3.53 -12.31 -18.14
N ASP A 100 -4.21 -12.71 -17.07
CA ASP A 100 -5.19 -13.80 -17.08
C ASP A 100 -6.51 -13.40 -17.75
N SER A 101 -6.73 -12.10 -17.91
CA SER A 101 -7.88 -11.55 -18.60
C SER A 101 -7.46 -10.36 -19.49
N PRO A 102 -8.01 -10.22 -20.71
CA PRO A 102 -7.79 -9.04 -21.56
C PRO A 102 -8.30 -7.75 -20.90
N LYS A 103 -9.21 -7.85 -19.94
CA LYS A 103 -9.74 -6.71 -19.18
C LYS A 103 -8.68 -5.96 -18.39
N TYR A 104 -7.56 -6.61 -18.01
CA TYR A 104 -6.40 -5.93 -17.42
C TYR A 104 -5.73 -4.95 -18.40
N ASN A 105 -5.91 -5.14 -19.70
CA ASN A 105 -5.51 -4.21 -20.74
C ASN A 105 -6.62 -3.25 -21.17
N MET A 106 -7.73 -3.19 -20.45
CA MET A 106 -8.95 -2.48 -20.86
C MET A 106 -9.48 -2.94 -22.23
N GLU A 107 -9.25 -4.21 -22.57
CA GLU A 107 -9.77 -4.86 -23.75
C GLU A 107 -10.96 -5.74 -23.35
N GLN A 108 -12.09 -5.61 -24.06
CA GLN A 108 -13.33 -6.32 -23.76
C GLN A 108 -13.90 -6.01 -22.37
N GLY A 109 -13.62 -4.81 -21.82
CA GLY A 109 -14.06 -4.35 -20.52
C GLY A 109 -12.92 -3.87 -19.63
N THR A 110 -13.19 -3.77 -18.34
CA THR A 110 -12.23 -3.31 -17.31
C THR A 110 -12.27 -4.22 -16.09
N VAL A 111 -11.29 -4.05 -15.20
CA VAL A 111 -11.21 -4.77 -13.91
C VAL A 111 -11.28 -3.81 -12.72
N TYR A 112 -11.95 -2.69 -12.85
CA TYR A 112 -12.17 -1.77 -11.74
C TYR A 112 -12.77 -2.47 -10.53
N GLY A 113 -12.17 -2.28 -9.33
CA GLY A 113 -12.57 -2.96 -8.10
C GLY A 113 -12.38 -4.48 -8.11
N ARG A 114 -11.72 -5.00 -9.13
CA ARG A 114 -11.29 -6.40 -9.29
C ARG A 114 -9.77 -6.48 -9.37
N GLY A 115 -9.22 -7.65 -9.60
CA GLY A 115 -7.79 -7.89 -9.63
C GLY A 115 -7.26 -8.37 -8.28
N GLN A 116 -6.11 -7.88 -7.81
CA GLN A 116 -5.46 -8.38 -6.61
C GLN A 116 -6.18 -7.88 -5.34
N TRP A 117 -6.86 -8.81 -4.66
CA TRP A 117 -7.56 -8.59 -3.40
C TRP A 117 -6.68 -8.93 -2.20
N ALA A 118 -7.30 -9.15 -1.01
CA ALA A 118 -6.58 -9.43 0.22
C ALA A 118 -5.51 -10.52 0.01
N THR A 119 -4.29 -10.21 0.44
CA THR A 119 -3.11 -11.06 0.22
C THR A 119 -2.54 -11.49 1.56
N SER A 120 -2.13 -12.75 1.67
CA SER A 120 -1.36 -13.26 2.78
C SER A 120 0.13 -13.22 2.47
N LEU A 121 0.95 -12.79 3.44
CA LEU A 121 2.40 -12.80 3.37
C LEU A 121 2.96 -13.68 4.48
N LYS A 122 3.87 -14.60 4.15
CA LYS A 122 4.51 -15.51 5.11
C LYS A 122 6.01 -15.63 4.83
N TYR A 123 6.76 -15.93 5.88
CA TYR A 123 8.17 -16.29 5.77
C TYR A 123 8.39 -17.67 6.39
N HIS A 124 8.89 -18.60 5.59
CA HIS A 124 9.11 -19.98 6.02
C HIS A 124 10.39 -20.52 5.41
N LYS A 125 11.25 -21.14 6.24
CA LYS A 125 12.52 -21.77 5.81
C LYS A 125 13.38 -20.91 4.87
N GLY A 126 13.54 -19.62 5.21
CA GLY A 126 14.41 -18.72 4.46
C GLY A 126 13.79 -18.15 3.18
N ARG A 127 12.49 -18.29 2.97
CA ARG A 127 11.78 -17.78 1.79
C ARG A 127 10.51 -17.05 2.17
N PHE A 128 10.18 -16.05 1.38
CA PHE A 128 8.89 -15.38 1.42
C PHE A 128 7.88 -16.10 0.54
N TYR A 129 6.63 -16.12 0.98
CA TYR A 129 5.48 -16.66 0.25
C TYR A 129 4.36 -15.62 0.31
N ALA A 130 3.68 -15.44 -0.81
CA ALA A 130 2.47 -14.63 -0.89
C ALA A 130 1.36 -15.47 -1.51
N LEU A 131 0.15 -15.36 -0.95
CA LEU A 131 -1.05 -15.99 -1.46
C LEU A 131 -2.12 -14.92 -1.69
N PHE A 132 -2.67 -14.86 -2.90
CA PHE A 132 -3.76 -13.94 -3.23
C PHE A 132 -4.68 -14.53 -4.31
N ALA A 133 -5.92 -14.09 -4.34
CA ALA A 133 -6.87 -14.44 -5.39
C ALA A 133 -7.19 -13.20 -6.22
N PRO A 134 -6.85 -13.14 -7.52
CA PRO A 134 -7.41 -12.14 -8.41
C PRO A 134 -8.92 -12.36 -8.52
N ASN A 135 -9.70 -11.39 -8.08
CA ASN A 135 -11.15 -11.48 -8.14
C ASN A 135 -11.66 -10.86 -9.45
N ASP A 136 -11.24 -11.41 -10.58
CA ASP A 136 -11.42 -10.86 -11.93
C ASP A 136 -12.49 -11.56 -12.77
N HIS A 137 -12.92 -12.76 -12.36
CA HIS A 137 -13.98 -13.53 -12.99
C HIS A 137 -14.61 -14.55 -12.03
N PRO A 138 -15.84 -15.02 -12.25
CA PRO A 138 -16.45 -16.09 -11.48
C PRO A 138 -15.61 -17.37 -11.56
N GLY A 139 -15.31 -18.00 -10.41
CA GLY A 139 -14.48 -19.21 -10.35
C GLY A 139 -12.99 -18.97 -10.60
N GLY A 140 -12.52 -17.73 -10.38
CA GLY A 140 -11.10 -17.37 -10.47
C GLY A 140 -10.20 -18.27 -9.64
N GLU A 141 -8.89 -18.11 -9.81
CA GLU A 141 -7.87 -18.92 -9.14
C GLU A 141 -7.23 -18.17 -7.97
N THR A 142 -6.60 -18.91 -7.07
CA THR A 142 -5.71 -18.41 -6.03
C THR A 142 -4.27 -18.67 -6.41
N TYR A 143 -3.41 -17.65 -6.34
CA TYR A 143 -2.00 -17.76 -6.71
C TYR A 143 -1.14 -17.84 -5.47
N ILE A 144 -0.16 -18.75 -5.48
CA ILE A 144 0.95 -18.76 -4.53
C ILE A 144 2.19 -18.31 -5.25
N MET A 145 2.83 -17.30 -4.72
CA MET A 145 4.12 -16.78 -5.20
C MET A 145 5.19 -16.92 -4.13
N THR A 146 6.45 -17.02 -4.55
CA THR A 146 7.60 -17.11 -3.64
C THR A 146 8.76 -16.26 -4.10
N ALA A 147 9.56 -15.78 -3.12
CA ALA A 147 10.81 -15.05 -3.35
C ALA A 147 11.84 -15.36 -2.26
N GLN A 148 13.13 -15.19 -2.58
CA GLN A 148 14.20 -15.27 -1.58
C GLN A 148 14.32 -13.99 -0.75
N LYS A 149 13.94 -12.85 -1.33
CA LYS A 149 13.93 -11.53 -0.70
C LYS A 149 12.56 -10.92 -0.85
N ALA A 150 12.17 -10.11 0.12
CA ALA A 150 10.88 -9.42 0.10
C ALA A 150 10.71 -8.51 -1.14
N GLU A 151 11.79 -7.90 -1.59
CA GLU A 151 11.82 -7.06 -2.79
C GLU A 151 11.60 -7.85 -4.09
N GLY A 152 11.72 -9.17 -4.03
CA GLY A 152 11.63 -10.06 -5.18
C GLY A 152 13.01 -10.44 -5.77
N PRO A 153 13.07 -10.95 -7.03
CA PRO A 153 11.91 -11.19 -7.88
C PRO A 153 11.00 -12.30 -7.32
N TRP A 154 9.70 -12.11 -7.47
CA TRP A 154 8.69 -13.09 -7.10
C TRP A 154 8.39 -14.03 -8.27
N THR A 155 8.18 -15.31 -7.96
CA THR A 155 7.86 -16.34 -8.97
C THR A 155 6.60 -17.08 -8.57
N LEU A 156 5.76 -17.41 -9.56
CA LEU A 156 4.56 -18.21 -9.36
C LEU A 156 4.94 -19.65 -9.00
N VAL A 157 4.39 -20.16 -7.92
CA VAL A 157 4.51 -21.56 -7.48
C VAL A 157 3.37 -22.38 -8.03
N SER A 158 2.14 -21.89 -7.83
CA SER A 158 0.93 -22.62 -8.17
C SER A 158 -0.27 -21.71 -8.39
N ARG A 159 -1.26 -22.26 -9.07
CA ARG A 159 -2.63 -21.80 -9.18
C ARG A 159 -3.54 -22.85 -8.57
N LEU A 160 -4.36 -22.44 -7.64
CA LEU A 160 -5.24 -23.27 -6.85
C LEU A 160 -6.70 -22.85 -7.09
N PRO A 161 -7.70 -23.63 -6.65
CA PRO A 161 -9.07 -23.17 -6.62
C PRO A 161 -9.21 -21.82 -5.92
N HIS A 162 -10.25 -21.07 -6.25
CA HIS A 162 -10.49 -19.74 -5.66
C HIS A 162 -10.74 -19.85 -4.15
N PHE A 163 -9.95 -19.16 -3.36
CA PHE A 163 -10.09 -19.01 -1.91
C PHE A 163 -10.28 -17.53 -1.58
N HIS A 164 -11.47 -17.16 -1.11
CA HIS A 164 -11.81 -15.79 -0.78
C HIS A 164 -11.13 -15.35 0.52
N ASP A 165 -10.47 -14.18 0.51
CA ASP A 165 -9.80 -13.55 1.67
C ASP A 165 -8.93 -14.52 2.47
N ALA A 166 -8.09 -15.25 1.75
CA ALA A 166 -7.35 -16.36 2.28
C ALA A 166 -6.03 -16.00 2.95
N THR A 167 -5.62 -16.83 3.91
CA THR A 167 -4.27 -16.80 4.48
C THR A 167 -3.58 -18.16 4.33
N LEU A 168 -2.32 -18.11 3.89
CA LEU A 168 -1.42 -19.26 3.92
C LEU A 168 -0.84 -19.40 5.34
N PHE A 169 -0.75 -20.62 5.85
CA PHE A 169 -0.16 -20.90 7.14
C PHE A 169 0.73 -22.15 7.04
N PHE A 170 1.94 -22.09 7.59
CA PHE A 170 2.83 -23.22 7.77
C PHE A 170 2.86 -23.61 9.24
N ASP A 171 2.55 -24.86 9.56
CA ASP A 171 2.61 -25.37 10.93
C ASP A 171 4.03 -25.85 11.29
N ASP A 172 4.24 -26.19 12.55
CA ASP A 172 5.54 -26.61 13.10
C ASP A 172 6.06 -27.91 12.47
N ASP A 173 5.18 -28.73 11.91
CA ASP A 173 5.51 -29.97 11.19
C ASP A 173 5.72 -29.77 9.68
N ASP A 174 5.83 -28.51 9.23
CA ASP A 174 6.00 -28.10 7.84
C ASP A 174 4.79 -28.33 6.92
N ARG A 175 3.67 -28.78 7.44
CA ARG A 175 2.43 -28.83 6.65
C ARG A 175 1.92 -27.41 6.38
N ALA A 176 1.38 -27.22 5.19
CA ALA A 176 0.84 -25.95 4.74
C ALA A 176 -0.68 -26.02 4.65
N TYR A 177 -1.33 -24.95 5.12
CA TYR A 177 -2.78 -24.82 5.14
C TYR A 177 -3.22 -23.50 4.54
N VAL A 178 -4.42 -23.47 3.95
CA VAL A 178 -5.09 -22.25 3.53
C VAL A 178 -6.37 -22.10 4.34
N PHE A 179 -6.49 -21.03 5.12
CA PHE A 179 -7.72 -20.63 5.80
C PHE A 179 -8.40 -19.55 4.97
N TYR A 180 -9.70 -19.64 4.75
CA TYR A 180 -10.40 -18.73 3.85
C TYR A 180 -11.89 -18.61 4.18
N GLY A 181 -12.56 -17.71 3.45
CA GLY A 181 -14.00 -17.55 3.53
C GLY A 181 -14.48 -17.22 4.95
N THR A 182 -15.40 -18.01 5.46
CA THR A 182 -16.01 -17.83 6.79
C THR A 182 -15.66 -18.97 7.76
N GLY A 183 -14.36 -19.33 7.79
CA GLY A 183 -13.85 -20.38 8.67
C GLY A 183 -13.66 -21.71 7.98
N GLU A 184 -13.45 -21.71 6.67
CA GLU A 184 -13.02 -22.89 5.91
C GLU A 184 -11.51 -23.04 5.93
N MET A 185 -11.04 -24.26 5.75
CA MET A 185 -9.63 -24.60 5.67
C MET A 185 -9.40 -25.78 4.71
N VAL A 186 -8.27 -25.76 4.02
CA VAL A 186 -7.71 -26.91 3.28
C VAL A 186 -6.24 -27.09 3.62
N GLU A 187 -5.75 -28.32 3.50
CA GLU A 187 -4.32 -28.65 3.52
C GLU A 187 -3.77 -28.67 2.10
N LEU A 188 -2.53 -28.18 1.92
CA LEU A 188 -1.82 -28.21 0.65
C LEU A 188 -0.78 -29.34 0.62
N SER A 189 -0.48 -29.82 -0.58
CA SER A 189 0.68 -30.68 -0.81
C SER A 189 1.98 -29.97 -0.38
N SER A 190 3.00 -30.74 -0.04
CA SER A 190 4.29 -30.20 0.45
C SER A 190 5.02 -29.30 -0.55
N ASP A 191 4.71 -29.40 -1.84
CA ASP A 191 5.22 -28.52 -2.91
C ASP A 191 4.29 -27.31 -3.19
N LEU A 192 3.21 -27.16 -2.43
CA LEU A 192 2.19 -26.12 -2.51
C LEU A 192 1.41 -26.06 -3.84
N LYS A 193 1.40 -27.14 -4.62
CA LYS A 193 0.79 -27.12 -5.96
C LYS A 193 -0.63 -27.64 -6.01
N GLN A 194 -1.07 -28.34 -4.99
CA GLN A 194 -2.38 -28.98 -4.98
C GLN A 194 -3.00 -28.92 -3.58
N VAL A 195 -4.33 -28.91 -3.55
CA VAL A 195 -5.09 -29.19 -2.33
C VAL A 195 -5.05 -30.70 -2.08
N VAL A 196 -4.79 -31.10 -0.85
CA VAL A 196 -4.84 -32.51 -0.44
C VAL A 196 -6.29 -32.97 -0.48
N ASP A 197 -6.56 -34.07 -1.18
CA ASP A 197 -7.90 -34.61 -1.32
C ASP A 197 -8.54 -34.94 0.04
N GLY A 198 -9.80 -34.51 0.19
CA GLY A 198 -10.56 -34.72 1.42
C GLY A 198 -10.08 -33.89 2.63
N SER A 199 -9.16 -32.93 2.42
CA SER A 199 -8.64 -32.06 3.49
C SER A 199 -9.57 -30.91 3.87
N HIS A 200 -10.57 -30.58 3.03
CA HIS A 200 -11.51 -29.48 3.32
C HIS A 200 -12.20 -29.68 4.66
N ARG A 201 -12.22 -28.59 5.46
CA ARG A 201 -12.91 -28.53 6.76
C ARG A 201 -13.64 -27.20 6.89
N GLN A 202 -14.86 -27.27 7.47
CA GLN A 202 -15.54 -26.13 8.07
C GLN A 202 -15.17 -26.13 9.56
N LEU A 203 -14.34 -25.20 10.01
CA LEU A 203 -13.78 -25.18 11.37
C LEU A 203 -14.80 -24.73 12.41
N PHE A 204 -15.70 -23.85 12.03
CA PHE A 204 -16.80 -23.34 12.84
C PHE A 204 -17.93 -22.83 11.94
N GLN A 205 -19.11 -22.67 12.51
CA GLN A 205 -20.24 -22.04 11.83
C GLN A 205 -20.37 -20.59 12.30
N ARG A 206 -20.88 -19.72 11.42
CA ARG A 206 -21.30 -18.40 11.84
C ARG A 206 -22.31 -18.51 12.98
N ASP A 207 -22.12 -17.75 14.03
CA ASP A 207 -23.14 -17.63 15.07
C ASP A 207 -24.24 -16.63 14.65
N SER A 208 -25.23 -16.49 15.53
CA SER A 208 -26.40 -15.63 15.25
C SER A 208 -26.04 -14.15 15.14
N GLU A 209 -24.91 -13.72 15.71
CA GLU A 209 -24.44 -12.33 15.63
C GLU A 209 -23.81 -12.03 14.28
N GLU A 210 -23.10 -12.99 13.68
CA GLU A 210 -22.31 -12.81 12.46
C GLU A 210 -23.16 -12.88 11.17
N LYS A 211 -24.31 -12.18 11.15
CA LYS A 211 -25.19 -12.15 9.97
C LYS A 211 -24.67 -11.31 8.81
N GLY A 212 -23.77 -10.38 9.10
CA GLY A 212 -23.15 -9.50 8.10
C GLY A 212 -21.84 -10.08 7.56
N LEU A 213 -20.80 -9.27 7.57
CA LEU A 213 -19.46 -9.61 7.14
C LEU A 213 -18.74 -10.46 8.18
N LEU A 214 -18.10 -11.55 7.76
CA LEU A 214 -17.15 -12.35 8.52
C LEU A 214 -16.15 -12.94 7.53
N GLU A 215 -14.97 -12.31 7.39
CA GLU A 215 -13.95 -12.67 6.40
C GLU A 215 -12.57 -12.14 6.81
N GLY A 216 -11.60 -12.07 5.90
CA GLY A 216 -10.29 -11.46 6.15
C GLY A 216 -9.38 -12.30 7.03
N SER A 217 -9.36 -13.61 6.82
CA SER A 217 -8.61 -14.57 7.63
C SER A 217 -7.14 -14.22 7.79
N ARG A 218 -6.63 -14.21 9.04
CA ARG A 218 -5.20 -14.16 9.39
C ARG A 218 -4.92 -15.16 10.51
N VAL A 219 -3.93 -16.03 10.31
CA VAL A 219 -3.62 -17.09 11.26
C VAL A 219 -2.23 -16.94 11.83
N ILE A 220 -2.14 -17.07 13.16
CA ILE A 220 -0.89 -17.19 13.91
C ILE A 220 -0.97 -18.38 14.86
N LYS A 221 0.20 -18.88 15.28
CA LYS A 221 0.35 -19.84 16.37
C LYS A 221 1.13 -19.18 17.51
N HIS A 222 0.59 -19.23 18.72
CA HIS A 222 1.21 -18.65 19.90
C HIS A 222 0.93 -19.53 21.12
N ASP A 223 1.98 -19.82 21.92
CA ASP A 223 1.91 -20.66 23.11
C ASP A 223 1.16 -22.01 22.89
N GLY A 224 1.40 -22.64 21.73
CA GLY A 224 0.79 -23.92 21.37
C GLY A 224 -0.66 -23.86 20.88
N HIS A 225 -1.26 -22.68 20.80
CA HIS A 225 -2.63 -22.46 20.33
C HIS A 225 -2.66 -21.80 18.95
N TYR A 226 -3.70 -22.09 18.18
CA TYR A 226 -3.97 -21.48 16.89
C TYR A 226 -4.98 -20.34 17.05
N TYR A 227 -4.69 -19.19 16.43
CA TYR A 227 -5.52 -17.98 16.47
C TYR A 227 -5.85 -17.57 15.05
N LEU A 228 -7.13 -17.66 14.71
CA LEU A 228 -7.65 -17.17 13.43
C LEU A 228 -8.36 -15.82 13.67
N GLN A 229 -7.78 -14.74 13.18
CA GLN A 229 -8.32 -13.39 13.24
C GLN A 229 -9.20 -13.14 12.04
N MET A 230 -10.30 -12.45 12.21
CA MET A 230 -11.26 -12.11 11.15
C MET A 230 -11.96 -10.79 11.44
N ILE A 231 -12.22 -10.02 10.39
CA ILE A 231 -13.14 -8.89 10.48
C ILE A 231 -14.58 -9.40 10.63
N SER A 232 -15.32 -8.78 11.52
CA SER A 232 -16.73 -9.03 11.74
C SER A 232 -17.52 -7.74 11.69
N TRP A 233 -18.67 -7.76 11.01
CA TRP A 233 -19.60 -6.64 11.01
C TRP A 233 -21.00 -7.13 11.31
N THR A 234 -21.42 -6.93 12.55
CA THR A 234 -22.74 -7.31 13.04
C THR A 234 -23.71 -6.13 12.95
N ASN A 235 -24.99 -6.42 12.75
CA ASN A 235 -26.00 -5.36 12.66
C ASN A 235 -26.08 -4.53 13.96
N GLY A 236 -26.00 -3.20 13.83
CA GLY A 236 -26.07 -2.27 14.95
C GLY A 236 -24.77 -2.06 15.72
N HIS A 237 -23.66 -2.64 15.23
CA HIS A 237 -22.32 -2.47 15.79
C HIS A 237 -21.36 -1.88 14.74
N PRO A 238 -20.28 -1.20 15.15
CA PRO A 238 -19.19 -0.89 14.25
C PRO A 238 -18.50 -2.17 13.74
N ARG A 239 -17.69 -2.07 12.69
CA ARG A 239 -16.77 -3.15 12.33
C ARG A 239 -15.87 -3.45 13.52
N ARG A 240 -15.57 -4.73 13.71
CA ARG A 240 -14.73 -5.23 14.81
C ARG A 240 -13.81 -6.32 14.34
N GLU A 241 -12.76 -6.58 15.08
CA GLU A 241 -11.87 -7.72 14.90
C GLU A 241 -12.23 -8.80 15.92
N VAL A 242 -12.49 -10.01 15.44
CA VAL A 242 -12.74 -11.20 16.26
C VAL A 242 -11.62 -12.20 16.10
N VAL A 243 -11.40 -13.02 17.12
CA VAL A 243 -10.40 -14.08 17.12
C VAL A 243 -11.06 -15.40 17.51
N TYR A 244 -10.82 -16.40 16.69
CA TYR A 244 -11.15 -17.80 16.96
C TYR A 244 -9.90 -18.52 17.45
N ARG A 245 -9.96 -19.22 18.57
CA ARG A 245 -8.85 -19.96 19.17
C ARG A 245 -9.16 -21.43 19.28
N ALA A 246 -8.16 -22.27 18.98
CA ALA A 246 -8.20 -23.73 19.20
C ALA A 246 -6.84 -24.25 19.67
N ASP A 247 -6.85 -25.38 20.36
CA ASP A 247 -5.65 -26.11 20.78
C ASP A 247 -5.11 -27.04 19.67
N ASN A 248 -5.96 -27.35 18.70
CA ASN A 248 -5.63 -28.14 17.53
C ASN A 248 -6.11 -27.43 16.27
N ILE A 249 -5.30 -27.48 15.21
CA ILE A 249 -5.60 -26.78 13.95
C ILE A 249 -6.94 -27.21 13.32
N LEU A 250 -7.36 -28.46 13.55
CA LEU A 250 -8.60 -29.02 13.01
C LEU A 250 -9.81 -28.86 13.93
N GLY A 251 -9.63 -28.34 15.14
CA GLY A 251 -10.76 -28.46 15.96
C GLY A 251 -11.04 -27.52 17.05
N SER A 252 -12.26 -27.59 17.54
CA SER A 252 -13.05 -26.82 18.46
C SER A 252 -12.58 -25.38 18.66
N TYR A 253 -12.86 -24.53 17.68
CA TYR A 253 -12.58 -23.10 17.77
C TYR A 253 -13.62 -22.40 18.65
N THR A 254 -13.17 -21.57 19.57
CA THR A 254 -13.99 -20.64 20.36
C THR A 254 -13.68 -19.21 19.97
N LYS A 255 -14.66 -18.31 20.06
CA LYS A 255 -14.55 -16.91 19.59
C LYS A 255 -14.50 -15.93 20.76
N ARG A 256 -13.66 -14.90 20.62
CA ARG A 256 -13.74 -13.66 21.40
C ARG A 256 -13.56 -12.43 20.50
N VAL A 257 -14.12 -11.30 20.94
CA VAL A 257 -13.85 -9.99 20.31
C VAL A 257 -12.48 -9.51 20.79
N MET A 258 -11.58 -9.23 19.82
CA MET A 258 -10.25 -8.69 20.09
C MET A 258 -10.28 -7.17 20.16
N LEU A 259 -11.00 -6.52 19.25
CA LEU A 259 -11.16 -5.07 19.17
C LEU A 259 -12.55 -4.74 18.66
N GLU A 260 -13.26 -3.86 19.37
CA GLU A 260 -14.48 -3.19 18.90
C GLU A 260 -14.42 -1.73 19.33
N THR A 261 -14.05 -0.84 18.41
CA THR A 261 -13.91 0.59 18.68
C THR A 261 -14.14 1.41 17.41
N GLU A 262 -14.57 2.64 17.60
CA GLU A 262 -14.49 3.71 16.61
C GLU A 262 -13.29 4.60 16.94
N PHE A 263 -12.69 5.23 15.94
CA PHE A 263 -11.51 6.06 16.15
C PHE A 263 -11.65 7.42 15.47
N GLU A 264 -11.43 8.50 16.22
CA GLU A 264 -11.50 9.90 15.75
C GLU A 264 -12.82 10.28 15.05
N GLY A 265 -13.95 9.66 15.44
CA GLY A 265 -15.26 9.92 14.85
C GLY A 265 -15.52 9.27 13.49
N PHE A 266 -14.56 8.51 12.96
CA PHE A 266 -14.79 7.60 11.84
C PHE A 266 -15.35 6.27 12.35
N GLY A 267 -15.80 5.40 11.45
CA GLY A 267 -16.39 4.12 11.81
C GLY A 267 -15.44 3.12 12.48
N GLY A 268 -15.90 1.90 12.64
CA GLY A 268 -15.18 0.85 13.33
C GLY A 268 -13.86 0.45 12.69
N VAL A 269 -12.94 -0.02 13.52
CA VAL A 269 -11.62 -0.52 13.16
C VAL A 269 -11.69 -2.05 13.05
N GLY A 270 -11.37 -2.60 11.89
CA GLY A 270 -11.44 -4.04 11.63
C GLY A 270 -10.71 -4.45 10.36
N GLN A 271 -10.26 -5.68 10.32
CA GLN A 271 -9.39 -6.36 9.37
C GLN A 271 -7.93 -5.89 9.41
N GLY A 272 -7.09 -6.80 9.79
CA GLY A 272 -5.65 -6.61 9.88
C GLY A 272 -4.97 -7.82 10.50
N THR A 273 -3.83 -7.60 11.10
CA THR A 273 -3.03 -8.67 11.72
C THR A 273 -2.39 -8.21 13.01
N ILE A 274 -2.01 -9.15 13.88
CA ILE A 274 -1.13 -8.89 15.01
C ILE A 274 0.26 -9.44 14.72
N VAL A 275 1.26 -8.76 15.22
CA VAL A 275 2.67 -9.10 15.05
C VAL A 275 3.43 -8.89 16.35
N ASP A 276 4.37 -9.79 16.64
CA ASP A 276 5.24 -9.71 17.78
C ASP A 276 6.49 -8.83 17.52
N THR A 277 7.19 -8.50 18.58
CA THR A 277 8.43 -7.75 18.56
C THR A 277 9.56 -8.57 19.18
N PRO A 278 10.83 -8.27 18.87
CA PRO A 278 11.98 -9.00 19.45
C PRO A 278 12.04 -8.97 20.98
N ASP A 279 11.44 -7.97 21.62
CA ASP A 279 11.34 -7.84 23.07
C ASP A 279 10.07 -8.46 23.67
N GLY A 280 9.28 -9.19 22.85
CA GLY A 280 8.11 -9.94 23.29
C GLY A 280 6.81 -9.14 23.43
N ARG A 281 6.80 -7.86 23.06
CA ARG A 281 5.54 -7.10 22.93
C ARG A 281 4.80 -7.51 21.67
N TRP A 282 3.51 -7.19 21.61
CA TRP A 282 2.66 -7.45 20.46
C TRP A 282 1.93 -6.19 20.04
N PHE A 283 1.74 -6.03 18.74
CA PHE A 283 1.02 -4.91 18.15
C PHE A 283 0.05 -5.39 17.09
N ALA A 284 -1.09 -4.68 16.99
CA ALA A 284 -2.10 -4.88 15.97
C ALA A 284 -2.01 -3.76 14.93
N LEU A 285 -1.87 -4.13 13.65
CA LEU A 285 -2.09 -3.24 12.53
C LEU A 285 -3.45 -3.60 11.94
N ILE A 286 -4.42 -2.71 12.10
CA ILE A 286 -5.81 -2.91 11.70
C ILE A 286 -6.30 -1.63 11.03
N PHE A 287 -6.99 -1.73 9.89
CA PHE A 287 -7.43 -0.54 9.19
C PHE A 287 -8.80 -0.02 9.64
N GLN A 288 -9.07 1.21 9.30
CA GLN A 288 -10.34 1.90 9.45
C GLN A 288 -10.73 2.56 8.13
N ASP A 289 -12.01 2.47 7.74
CA ASP A 289 -12.52 3.23 6.60
C ASP A 289 -12.58 4.72 6.95
N ARG A 290 -11.91 5.55 6.16
CA ARG A 290 -11.86 7.01 6.35
C ARG A 290 -12.34 7.79 5.12
N GLY A 291 -13.47 7.36 4.55
CA GLY A 291 -14.09 8.04 3.42
C GLY A 291 -13.21 8.05 2.17
N GLY A 292 -13.14 9.18 1.50
CA GLY A 292 -12.48 9.32 0.20
C GLY A 292 -11.00 8.94 0.16
N VAL A 293 -10.28 8.97 1.29
CA VAL A 293 -8.88 8.50 1.34
C VAL A 293 -8.76 6.99 1.30
N GLY A 294 -9.82 6.25 1.68
CA GLY A 294 -9.84 4.80 1.67
C GLY A 294 -9.63 4.15 3.04
N ARG A 295 -8.98 3.00 3.08
CA ARG A 295 -8.78 2.13 4.24
C ARG A 295 -7.42 2.38 4.88
N VAL A 296 -7.41 2.93 6.08
CA VAL A 296 -6.26 3.58 6.70
C VAL A 296 -5.78 2.79 7.90
N PRO A 297 -4.52 2.28 7.92
CA PRO A 297 -3.99 1.49 9.02
C PRO A 297 -3.81 2.27 10.32
N THR A 298 -4.22 1.65 11.42
CA THR A 298 -3.91 2.05 12.79
C THR A 298 -2.90 1.08 13.42
N LEU A 299 -2.17 1.52 14.44
CA LEU A 299 -1.25 0.69 15.22
C LEU A 299 -1.64 0.76 16.69
N SER A 300 -1.90 -0.39 17.30
CA SER A 300 -2.31 -0.50 18.71
C SER A 300 -1.52 -1.58 19.44
N PRO A 301 -1.21 -1.41 20.73
CA PRO A 301 -0.60 -2.47 21.52
C PRO A 301 -1.62 -3.60 21.77
N VAL A 302 -1.13 -4.84 21.75
CA VAL A 302 -1.91 -6.04 22.07
C VAL A 302 -1.46 -6.57 23.43
N ARG A 303 -2.42 -6.87 24.29
CA ARG A 303 -2.22 -7.58 25.56
C ARG A 303 -2.73 -9.01 25.46
N TRP A 304 -2.03 -9.94 26.01
CA TRP A 304 -2.50 -11.31 26.17
C TRP A 304 -3.20 -11.45 27.54
N VAL A 305 -4.50 -11.75 27.52
CA VAL A 305 -5.33 -11.90 28.71
C VAL A 305 -5.98 -13.28 28.68
N ASP A 306 -5.67 -14.12 29.65
CA ASP A 306 -6.13 -15.52 29.74
C ASP A 306 -5.86 -16.32 28.44
N GLY A 307 -4.71 -16.06 27.80
CA GLY A 307 -4.31 -16.67 26.54
C GLY A 307 -5.10 -16.17 25.32
N TRP A 308 -5.67 -14.95 25.39
CA TRP A 308 -6.35 -14.30 24.27
C TRP A 308 -5.72 -12.96 23.94
N PRO A 309 -5.52 -12.62 22.67
CA PRO A 309 -5.08 -11.30 22.28
C PRO A 309 -6.22 -10.31 22.46
N LYS A 310 -5.94 -9.18 23.08
CA LYS A 310 -6.89 -8.10 23.31
C LYS A 310 -6.26 -6.76 22.98
N VAL A 311 -6.97 -5.94 22.24
CA VAL A 311 -6.70 -4.52 22.02
C VAL A 311 -7.75 -3.73 22.79
N ASP A 312 -7.31 -2.85 23.69
CA ASP A 312 -8.27 -2.10 24.53
C ASP A 312 -8.88 -0.94 23.74
N ASP A 313 -8.05 -0.24 22.94
CA ASP A 313 -8.47 0.87 22.09
C ASP A 313 -7.37 1.23 21.09
N VAL A 314 -7.65 2.13 20.14
CA VAL A 314 -6.66 2.75 19.26
C VAL A 314 -6.13 4.02 19.93
N PRO A 315 -4.86 4.05 20.38
CA PRO A 315 -4.30 5.25 21.00
C PRO A 315 -4.10 6.36 19.97
N VAL A 316 -4.45 7.60 20.30
CA VAL A 316 -4.21 8.76 19.41
C VAL A 316 -2.72 8.96 19.21
N THR A 317 -1.92 8.89 20.27
CA THR A 317 -0.46 8.97 20.22
C THR A 317 0.15 7.86 21.06
N MET A 318 1.27 7.33 20.62
CA MET A 318 2.04 6.35 21.40
C MET A 318 3.52 6.41 21.05
N GLU A 319 4.34 5.76 21.89
CA GLU A 319 5.76 5.60 21.63
C GLU A 319 5.98 4.69 20.40
N VAL A 320 6.97 5.08 19.58
CA VAL A 320 7.42 4.20 18.49
C VAL A 320 7.94 2.90 19.11
N PRO A 321 7.49 1.71 18.65
CA PRO A 321 7.85 0.43 19.27
C PRO A 321 9.35 0.17 19.40
N PHE A 322 10.16 0.73 18.49
CA PHE A 322 11.61 0.61 18.51
C PHE A 322 12.28 1.94 18.20
N GLU A 323 13.47 2.16 18.76
CA GLU A 323 14.31 3.28 18.38
C GLU A 323 14.91 3.08 16.98
N GLY A 324 14.97 4.14 16.21
CA GLY A 324 15.85 4.27 15.07
C GLY A 324 15.30 4.04 13.69
N GLY A 325 13.97 4.02 13.52
CA GLY A 325 13.37 4.09 12.19
C GLY A 325 13.65 5.45 11.54
N LYS A 326 14.32 5.44 10.37
CA LYS A 326 14.41 6.66 9.57
C LYS A 326 13.02 7.03 9.11
N LYS A 327 12.62 8.31 9.23
CA LYS A 327 11.35 8.78 8.71
C LYS A 327 11.24 8.41 7.22
N MET A 328 10.25 7.61 6.88
CA MET A 328 9.97 7.13 5.53
C MET A 328 8.52 7.42 5.20
N SER A 329 8.19 7.45 3.91
CA SER A 329 6.85 7.61 3.40
C SER A 329 6.63 6.66 2.23
N ILE A 330 5.37 6.25 2.04
CA ILE A 330 4.91 5.46 0.89
C ILE A 330 4.49 6.34 -0.30
N VAL A 331 4.55 7.67 -0.13
CA VAL A 331 4.33 8.66 -1.19
C VAL A 331 5.40 9.74 -1.06
N ASN A 332 6.11 10.00 -2.14
CA ASN A 332 7.19 10.98 -2.17
C ASN A 332 7.09 11.86 -3.43
N SER A 333 7.75 13.01 -3.39
CA SER A 333 7.99 13.81 -4.60
C SER A 333 8.91 13.05 -5.56
N ASP A 334 8.74 13.24 -6.86
CA ASP A 334 9.54 12.61 -7.90
C ASP A 334 9.97 13.63 -8.95
N GLU A 335 11.27 13.71 -9.19
CA GLU A 335 11.88 14.57 -10.21
C GLU A 335 12.04 13.85 -11.55
N PHE A 336 11.58 12.62 -11.67
CA PHE A 336 11.69 11.75 -12.84
C PHE A 336 13.11 11.65 -13.43
N ASN A 337 14.12 11.80 -12.58
CA ASN A 337 15.54 11.80 -12.98
C ASN A 337 16.16 10.40 -13.12
N LYS A 338 15.42 9.36 -12.69
CA LYS A 338 15.85 7.96 -12.79
C LYS A 338 15.34 7.33 -14.09
N PRO A 339 15.99 6.29 -14.61
CA PRO A 339 15.53 5.59 -15.80
C PRO A 339 14.32 4.68 -15.56
N THR A 340 13.92 4.49 -14.30
CA THR A 340 12.77 3.69 -13.87
C THR A 340 11.88 4.50 -12.95
N LEU A 341 10.58 4.24 -12.96
CA LEU A 341 9.63 4.82 -12.01
C LEU A 341 10.00 4.42 -10.57
N SER A 342 9.75 5.32 -9.62
CA SER A 342 9.81 4.95 -8.20
C SER A 342 8.68 3.97 -7.86
N LEU A 343 8.86 3.22 -6.77
CA LEU A 343 7.89 2.24 -6.31
C LEU A 343 6.62 2.87 -5.70
N ASP A 344 6.50 4.19 -5.72
CA ASP A 344 5.32 4.91 -5.24
C ASP A 344 4.25 5.07 -6.35
N TRP A 345 4.58 4.68 -7.59
CA TRP A 345 3.72 4.81 -8.75
C TRP A 345 3.05 3.49 -9.14
N GLU A 346 1.77 3.55 -9.45
CA GLU A 346 0.97 2.44 -9.94
C GLU A 346 0.10 2.91 -11.12
N TRP A 347 0.07 2.13 -12.20
CA TRP A 347 -0.75 2.40 -13.38
C TRP A 347 -2.20 2.00 -13.14
N ASN A 348 -3.13 2.73 -13.69
CA ASN A 348 -4.52 2.31 -13.79
C ASN A 348 -4.63 1.20 -14.84
N HIS A 349 -4.80 -0.07 -14.40
CA HIS A 349 -4.65 -1.28 -15.23
C HIS A 349 -3.23 -1.50 -15.75
N ASN A 350 -3.03 -2.51 -16.61
CA ASN A 350 -1.72 -2.75 -17.23
C ASN A 350 -1.30 -1.57 -18.11
N PRO A 351 -0.09 -1.05 -18.01
CA PRO A 351 0.40 -0.02 -18.92
C PRO A 351 0.68 -0.58 -20.32
N VAL A 352 0.63 0.29 -21.31
CA VAL A 352 1.21 0.08 -22.64
C VAL A 352 2.66 0.54 -22.57
N ASP A 353 3.60 -0.41 -22.51
CA ASP A 353 5.02 -0.14 -22.17
C ASP A 353 5.71 0.81 -23.14
N ASN A 354 5.40 0.76 -24.42
CA ASN A 354 5.99 1.63 -25.45
C ASN A 354 5.29 3.01 -25.56
N ALA A 355 4.33 3.31 -24.70
CA ALA A 355 3.61 4.57 -24.71
C ALA A 355 3.96 5.47 -23.50
N TRP A 356 5.08 5.20 -22.85
CA TRP A 356 5.66 6.08 -21.83
C TRP A 356 7.18 5.92 -21.77
N SER A 357 7.90 6.91 -21.24
CA SER A 357 9.35 6.86 -21.13
C SER A 357 9.90 7.85 -20.10
N LEU A 358 10.96 7.43 -19.39
CA LEU A 358 11.81 8.28 -18.55
C LEU A 358 13.17 8.57 -19.20
N THR A 359 13.42 8.03 -20.38
CA THR A 359 14.72 8.13 -21.06
C THR A 359 14.66 8.86 -22.39
N GLU A 360 13.49 8.91 -23.06
CA GLU A 360 13.29 9.62 -24.32
C GLU A 360 13.53 11.14 -24.17
N ARG A 361 13.13 11.71 -23.01
CA ARG A 361 13.48 13.06 -22.56
C ARG A 361 14.00 12.96 -21.11
N ARG A 362 15.31 12.97 -20.95
CA ARG A 362 15.93 12.80 -19.62
C ARG A 362 15.43 13.84 -18.62
N GLY A 363 15.11 13.39 -17.39
CA GLY A 363 14.58 14.21 -16.33
C GLY A 363 13.10 14.55 -16.50
N TRP A 364 12.38 13.82 -17.36
CA TRP A 364 10.96 14.00 -17.60
C TRP A 364 10.27 12.66 -17.76
N LEU A 365 9.09 12.53 -17.19
CA LEU A 365 8.15 11.48 -17.55
C LEU A 365 7.43 11.90 -18.84
N ARG A 366 7.66 11.16 -19.92
CA ARG A 366 6.94 11.34 -21.19
C ARG A 366 5.80 10.35 -21.29
N LEU A 367 4.59 10.84 -21.51
CA LEU A 367 3.41 10.05 -21.81
C LEU A 367 3.02 10.27 -23.28
N HIS A 368 2.98 9.19 -24.05
CA HIS A 368 2.39 9.18 -25.39
C HIS A 368 0.91 8.85 -25.29
N THR A 369 0.09 9.36 -26.20
CA THR A 369 -1.28 8.90 -26.33
C THR A 369 -1.26 7.47 -26.91
N ALA A 370 -1.57 6.47 -26.06
CA ALA A 370 -1.46 5.05 -26.41
C ALA A 370 -2.59 4.58 -27.33
N ALA A 371 -3.79 5.12 -27.12
CA ALA A 371 -5.01 4.76 -27.86
C ALA A 371 -6.00 5.91 -27.83
N VAL A 372 -7.03 5.82 -28.67
CA VAL A 372 -8.22 6.68 -28.55
C VAL A 372 -9.06 6.18 -27.37
N ALA A 373 -9.37 7.08 -26.46
CA ALA A 373 -10.23 6.82 -25.31
C ALA A 373 -11.34 7.90 -25.20
N PRO A 374 -12.57 7.54 -24.92
CA PRO A 374 -13.66 8.50 -24.80
C PRO A 374 -13.56 9.33 -23.50
N ASN A 375 -13.00 8.76 -22.45
CA ASN A 375 -12.92 9.34 -21.12
C ASN A 375 -11.67 8.88 -20.37
N ILE A 376 -11.46 9.44 -19.16
CA ILE A 376 -10.31 9.13 -18.28
C ILE A 376 -10.34 7.67 -17.78
N PHE A 377 -11.53 7.09 -17.57
CA PHE A 377 -11.69 5.75 -17.02
C PHE A 377 -11.29 4.64 -18.01
N LEU A 378 -11.26 4.95 -19.30
CA LEU A 378 -10.78 4.07 -20.36
C LEU A 378 -9.41 4.51 -20.93
N ALA A 379 -8.80 5.52 -20.34
CA ALA A 379 -7.49 6.01 -20.75
C ALA A 379 -6.36 5.12 -20.21
N ARG A 380 -5.68 4.42 -21.13
CA ARG A 380 -4.46 3.66 -20.84
C ARG A 380 -3.34 4.61 -20.41
N ASN A 381 -2.41 4.10 -19.59
CA ASN A 381 -1.27 4.85 -19.08
C ASN A 381 -1.65 6.09 -18.23
N THR A 382 -2.74 6.00 -17.47
CA THR A 382 -2.97 6.89 -16.34
C THR A 382 -2.09 6.43 -15.18
N LEU A 383 -1.07 7.22 -14.87
CA LEU A 383 -0.11 6.95 -13.81
C LEU A 383 -0.62 7.53 -12.50
N THR A 384 -0.70 6.70 -11.46
CA THR A 384 -1.31 7.13 -10.20
C THR A 384 -0.36 6.94 -9.02
N THR A 385 -0.54 7.78 -7.98
CA THR A 385 0.04 7.56 -6.67
C THR A 385 -0.99 7.84 -5.58
N ARG A 386 -0.80 7.24 -4.39
CA ARG A 386 -1.73 7.39 -3.26
C ARG A 386 -1.84 8.85 -2.81
N MET A 387 -3.01 9.25 -2.34
CA MET A 387 -3.16 10.44 -1.52
C MET A 387 -2.95 10.10 -0.05
N MET A 388 -2.48 11.06 0.74
CA MET A 388 -2.28 10.89 2.18
C MET A 388 -3.11 11.93 2.97
N GLY A 389 -3.67 11.50 4.07
CA GLY A 389 -4.38 12.39 4.98
C GLY A 389 -3.42 13.17 5.90
N SER A 390 -3.93 14.07 6.72
CA SER A 390 -5.32 14.55 6.71
C SER A 390 -5.61 15.51 5.56
N GLN A 391 -4.66 16.33 5.17
CA GLN A 391 -4.70 17.25 4.02
C GLN A 391 -3.41 17.08 3.21
N ASN A 392 -3.54 17.11 1.90
CA ASN A 392 -2.39 16.99 1.01
C ASN A 392 -2.51 17.85 -0.23
N GLU A 393 -1.39 17.94 -0.94
CA GLU A 393 -1.27 18.68 -2.18
C GLU A 393 -0.25 17.98 -3.09
N GLY A 394 -0.65 17.75 -4.34
CA GLY A 394 0.23 17.34 -5.43
C GLY A 394 0.30 18.46 -6.47
N ILE A 395 1.50 18.71 -6.98
CA ILE A 395 1.74 19.67 -8.07
C ILE A 395 2.59 18.98 -9.13
N ILE A 396 2.23 19.15 -10.40
CA ILE A 396 3.08 18.78 -11.54
C ILE A 396 3.43 20.00 -12.38
N ARG A 397 4.61 19.98 -13.00
CA ARG A 397 5.00 20.85 -14.09
C ARG A 397 4.94 20.09 -15.41
N MET A 398 4.14 20.56 -16.36
CA MET A 398 3.86 19.83 -17.60
C MET A 398 4.20 20.68 -18.83
N ASP A 399 4.86 20.05 -19.82
CA ASP A 399 5.09 20.61 -21.15
C ASP A 399 4.15 19.95 -22.16
N VAL A 400 3.32 20.76 -22.78
CA VAL A 400 2.28 20.36 -23.73
C VAL A 400 2.58 20.78 -25.18
N SER A 401 3.88 21.04 -25.50
CA SER A 401 4.31 21.50 -26.83
C SER A 401 4.06 20.46 -27.92
N GLN A 402 4.09 19.16 -27.57
CA GLN A 402 3.99 18.05 -28.52
C GLN A 402 2.60 17.38 -28.58
N MET A 403 1.59 17.96 -27.93
CA MET A 403 0.21 17.50 -28.04
C MET A 403 -0.30 17.67 -29.48
N GLN A 404 -1.18 16.77 -29.91
CA GLN A 404 -1.91 16.81 -31.18
C GLN A 404 -3.39 17.18 -30.96
N ASP A 405 -4.09 17.55 -32.05
CA ASP A 405 -5.51 17.85 -31.97
C ASP A 405 -6.34 16.62 -31.55
N GLY A 406 -7.08 16.77 -30.46
CA GLY A 406 -7.80 15.71 -29.80
C GLY A 406 -7.13 15.13 -28.56
N ASP A 407 -5.91 15.56 -28.24
CA ASP A 407 -5.22 15.13 -27.01
C ASP A 407 -5.75 15.84 -25.79
N VAL A 408 -5.81 15.08 -24.69
CA VAL A 408 -6.19 15.52 -23.35
C VAL A 408 -5.11 15.05 -22.37
N ALA A 409 -4.34 15.98 -21.84
CA ALA A 409 -3.28 15.68 -20.88
C ALA A 409 -3.50 16.46 -19.57
N GLY A 410 -3.21 15.86 -18.41
CA GLY A 410 -3.49 16.57 -17.18
C GLY A 410 -3.15 15.85 -15.90
N PHE A 411 -3.71 16.38 -14.82
CA PHE A 411 -3.54 15.94 -13.45
C PHE A 411 -4.91 15.93 -12.75
N CYS A 412 -5.20 14.91 -11.95
CA CYS A 412 -6.54 14.74 -11.37
C CYS A 412 -6.53 14.15 -9.96
N ALA A 413 -7.64 14.36 -9.24
CA ALA A 413 -8.07 13.48 -8.18
C ALA A 413 -8.85 12.34 -8.84
N PHE A 414 -8.32 11.11 -8.77
CA PHE A 414 -8.78 9.96 -9.52
C PHE A 414 -9.43 8.92 -8.64
N GLN A 415 -10.68 8.61 -8.92
CA GLN A 415 -11.47 7.53 -8.34
C GLN A 415 -12.65 7.28 -9.31
N ASN A 416 -13.67 6.49 -8.98
CA ASN A 416 -14.88 6.31 -9.82
C ASN A 416 -15.65 7.62 -10.09
N ASN A 417 -15.44 8.65 -9.28
CA ASN A 417 -15.67 10.06 -9.57
C ASN A 417 -14.31 10.77 -9.61
N ALA A 418 -14.09 11.62 -10.59
CA ALA A 418 -12.80 12.25 -10.81
C ALA A 418 -12.95 13.77 -10.98
N ALA A 419 -12.01 14.53 -10.39
CA ALA A 419 -11.83 15.96 -10.66
C ALA A 419 -10.60 16.12 -11.55
N LEU A 420 -10.80 16.56 -12.78
CA LEU A 420 -9.82 16.59 -13.85
C LEU A 420 -9.36 18.03 -14.12
N LEU A 421 -8.05 18.26 -14.10
CA LEU A 421 -7.44 19.50 -14.56
C LEU A 421 -6.56 19.18 -15.77
N SER A 422 -7.04 19.55 -16.94
CA SER A 422 -6.49 19.16 -18.25
C SER A 422 -5.95 20.33 -19.04
N VAL A 423 -4.98 20.05 -19.91
CA VAL A 423 -4.79 20.79 -21.16
C VAL A 423 -5.42 19.98 -22.27
N VAL A 424 -6.28 20.64 -23.06
CA VAL A 424 -6.94 20.03 -24.23
C VAL A 424 -6.47 20.77 -25.47
N LYS A 425 -6.11 20.05 -26.55
CA LYS A 425 -5.76 20.66 -27.84
C LYS A 425 -6.86 20.39 -28.86
N GLU A 426 -7.43 21.48 -29.39
CA GLU A 426 -8.53 21.46 -30.35
C GLU A 426 -8.30 22.49 -31.45
N LYS A 427 -8.40 22.08 -32.73
CA LYS A 427 -8.25 22.96 -33.91
C LYS A 427 -7.01 23.85 -33.83
N GLY A 428 -5.87 23.24 -33.44
CA GLY A 428 -4.58 23.91 -33.32
C GLY A 428 -4.42 24.80 -32.07
N LYS A 429 -5.44 24.97 -31.24
CA LYS A 429 -5.42 25.80 -30.02
C LYS A 429 -5.41 24.92 -28.76
N LYS A 430 -4.73 25.41 -27.73
CA LYS A 430 -4.71 24.74 -26.41
C LYS A 430 -5.60 25.48 -25.41
N TYR A 431 -6.23 24.73 -24.54
CA TYR A 431 -7.10 25.24 -23.48
C TYR A 431 -6.76 24.55 -22.16
N ILE A 432 -6.77 25.32 -21.07
CA ILE A 432 -6.87 24.77 -19.72
C ILE A 432 -8.34 24.50 -19.46
N VAL A 433 -8.65 23.29 -19.06
CA VAL A 433 -10.02 22.83 -18.81
C VAL A 433 -10.07 22.16 -17.45
N ALA A 434 -10.99 22.57 -16.58
CA ALA A 434 -11.36 21.79 -15.41
C ALA A 434 -12.73 21.13 -15.64
N SER A 435 -12.82 19.86 -15.30
CA SER A 435 -14.06 19.10 -15.37
C SER A 435 -14.21 18.15 -14.21
N THR A 436 -15.45 17.82 -13.88
CA THR A 436 -15.80 16.68 -13.05
C THR A 436 -16.25 15.54 -13.93
N ASP A 437 -16.06 14.32 -13.49
CA ASP A 437 -16.46 13.13 -14.22
C ASP A 437 -16.85 12.01 -13.26
N SER A 438 -17.76 11.12 -13.65
CA SER A 438 -18.08 9.93 -12.89
C SER A 438 -18.43 8.78 -13.82
N MET A 439 -17.96 7.58 -13.52
CA MET A 439 -18.26 6.42 -14.32
C MET A 439 -19.58 5.78 -13.92
N GLU A 440 -20.33 5.36 -14.93
CA GLU A 440 -21.38 4.37 -14.81
C GLU A 440 -20.81 3.00 -15.18
N MET A 441 -21.02 2.01 -14.33
CA MET A 441 -20.42 0.69 -14.49
C MET A 441 -21.44 -0.41 -14.33
N GLU A 442 -21.35 -1.42 -15.20
CA GLU A 442 -22.17 -2.63 -15.09
C GLU A 442 -21.82 -3.39 -13.81
N PRO A 443 -22.81 -3.74 -12.95
CA PRO A 443 -22.53 -4.27 -11.62
C PRO A 443 -21.88 -5.66 -11.59
N LYS A 444 -22.09 -6.49 -12.62
CA LYS A 444 -21.59 -7.88 -12.65
C LYS A 444 -20.21 -8.00 -13.29
N ASP A 445 -20.05 -7.36 -14.46
CA ASP A 445 -18.84 -7.47 -15.28
C ASP A 445 -17.82 -6.36 -15.03
N HIS A 446 -18.19 -5.34 -14.24
CA HIS A 446 -17.38 -4.15 -14.02
C HIS A 446 -16.95 -3.45 -15.31
N HIS A 447 -17.83 -3.49 -16.31
CA HIS A 447 -17.65 -2.80 -17.57
C HIS A 447 -18.06 -1.34 -17.43
N VAL A 448 -17.24 -0.40 -17.89
CA VAL A 448 -17.60 1.02 -17.92
C VAL A 448 -18.59 1.24 -19.07
N LEU A 449 -19.83 1.57 -18.72
CA LEU A 449 -20.95 1.77 -19.66
C LEU A 449 -20.95 3.19 -20.22
N ALA A 450 -20.72 4.16 -19.36
CA ALA A 450 -20.77 5.59 -19.67
C ALA A 450 -19.94 6.40 -18.68
N ASP A 451 -19.72 7.65 -19.03
CA ASP A 451 -19.21 8.69 -18.14
C ASP A 451 -20.13 9.90 -18.14
N HIS A 452 -20.06 10.68 -17.05
CA HIS A 452 -20.86 11.88 -16.85
C HIS A 452 -19.95 13.10 -16.69
N ARG A 453 -19.19 13.40 -17.76
CA ARG A 453 -18.26 14.51 -17.77
C ARG A 453 -18.98 15.85 -17.83
N HIS A 454 -18.64 16.76 -16.92
CA HIS A 454 -19.12 18.12 -16.87
C HIS A 454 -17.94 19.11 -16.83
N GLU A 455 -17.81 19.95 -17.86
CA GLU A 455 -16.82 21.02 -17.91
C GLU A 455 -17.27 22.19 -17.02
N VAL A 456 -16.42 22.57 -16.04
CA VAL A 456 -16.71 23.66 -15.10
C VAL A 456 -15.86 24.90 -15.36
N TYR A 457 -14.78 24.77 -16.12
CA TYR A 457 -13.88 25.89 -16.45
C TYR A 457 -13.17 25.63 -17.77
N ARG A 458 -13.05 26.70 -18.60
CA ARG A 458 -12.24 26.68 -19.82
C ARG A 458 -11.55 28.02 -20.04
N LYS A 459 -10.25 28.00 -20.38
CA LYS A 459 -9.47 29.19 -20.74
C LYS A 459 -8.43 28.87 -21.80
N ALA A 460 -8.26 29.74 -22.81
CA ALA A 460 -7.20 29.58 -23.80
C ALA A 460 -5.81 29.61 -23.16
N LEU A 461 -4.93 28.72 -23.63
CA LEU A 461 -3.54 28.58 -23.19
C LEU A 461 -2.59 28.91 -24.35
N SER A 462 -1.83 30.00 -24.23
CA SER A 462 -0.89 30.45 -25.26
C SER A 462 0.52 29.84 -25.14
N GLN A 463 0.89 29.38 -23.95
CA GLN A 463 2.22 28.84 -23.66
C GLN A 463 2.23 27.31 -23.64
N ASN A 464 3.43 26.71 -23.53
CA ASN A 464 3.62 25.26 -23.52
C ASN A 464 3.81 24.69 -22.13
N ILE A 465 4.34 25.45 -21.20
CA ILE A 465 4.56 25.02 -19.82
C ILE A 465 3.39 25.45 -18.96
N VAL A 466 2.85 24.52 -18.17
CA VAL A 466 1.79 24.78 -17.21
C VAL A 466 2.05 24.01 -15.92
N TYR A 467 1.62 24.57 -14.81
CA TYR A 467 1.67 23.93 -13.50
C TYR A 467 0.24 23.60 -13.07
N LEU A 468 0.01 22.34 -12.72
CA LEU A 468 -1.29 21.84 -12.30
C LEU A 468 -1.21 21.38 -10.85
N ARG A 469 -2.20 21.75 -10.05
CA ARG A 469 -2.27 21.44 -8.62
C ARG A 469 -3.59 20.77 -8.30
N VAL A 470 -3.52 19.66 -7.59
CA VAL A 470 -4.63 18.97 -6.94
C VAL A 470 -4.38 18.99 -5.44
N SER A 471 -5.35 19.42 -4.66
CA SER A 471 -5.32 19.40 -3.19
C SER A 471 -6.50 18.60 -2.68
N ALA A 472 -6.34 17.84 -1.59
CA ALA A 472 -7.42 17.11 -0.95
C ALA A 472 -7.44 17.35 0.56
N ASP A 473 -8.63 17.29 1.14
CA ASP A 473 -8.91 17.39 2.57
C ASP A 473 -9.78 16.20 2.99
N PHE A 474 -9.18 15.26 3.73
CA PHE A 474 -9.80 14.04 4.23
C PHE A 474 -10.12 14.09 5.73
N ARG A 475 -10.11 15.27 6.33
CA ARG A 475 -10.56 15.42 7.71
C ARG A 475 -12.02 15.01 7.82
N LEU A 476 -12.41 14.55 9.01
CA LEU A 476 -13.77 14.10 9.29
C LEU A 476 -14.84 15.04 8.70
N HIS A 477 -15.79 14.49 7.94
CA HIS A 477 -16.89 15.19 7.23
C HIS A 477 -16.44 16.17 6.13
N LYS A 478 -15.17 16.16 5.70
CA LYS A 478 -14.70 16.98 4.57
C LYS A 478 -14.73 16.18 3.27
N ASP A 479 -13.82 15.28 3.05
CA ASP A 479 -13.67 14.49 1.81
C ASP A 479 -13.87 15.34 0.55
N VAL A 480 -12.99 16.31 0.34
CA VAL A 480 -13.09 17.24 -0.79
C VAL A 480 -11.76 17.44 -1.50
N ALA A 481 -11.81 17.68 -2.81
CA ALA A 481 -10.66 18.11 -3.60
C ALA A 481 -10.86 19.49 -4.20
N SER A 482 -9.75 20.14 -4.49
CA SER A 482 -9.69 21.42 -5.20
C SER A 482 -8.63 21.38 -6.29
N LEU A 483 -8.90 22.08 -7.40
CA LEU A 483 -8.02 22.17 -8.56
C LEU A 483 -7.58 23.62 -8.79
N ALA A 484 -6.29 23.78 -9.06
CA ALA A 484 -5.72 25.10 -9.43
C ALA A 484 -4.60 24.93 -10.47
N TYR A 485 -4.44 25.92 -11.33
CA TYR A 485 -3.32 25.98 -12.27
C TYR A 485 -2.49 27.25 -12.08
N SER A 486 -1.26 27.23 -12.55
CA SER A 486 -0.40 28.38 -12.64
C SER A 486 0.33 28.40 -13.98
N LEU A 487 0.63 29.60 -14.49
CA LEU A 487 1.40 29.80 -15.71
C LEU A 487 2.88 30.08 -15.45
N ASP A 488 3.24 30.41 -14.22
CA ASP A 488 4.60 30.81 -13.80
C ASP A 488 5.12 30.01 -12.58
N GLY A 489 4.28 29.11 -12.04
CA GLY A 489 4.60 28.33 -10.83
C GLY A 489 4.47 29.11 -9.52
N LYS A 490 4.09 30.38 -9.56
CA LYS A 490 4.00 31.29 -8.40
C LYS A 490 2.59 31.78 -8.15
N HIS A 491 1.91 32.25 -9.19
CA HIS A 491 0.55 32.78 -9.09
C HIS A 491 -0.45 31.72 -9.51
N TRP A 492 -1.36 31.36 -8.60
CA TRP A 492 -2.30 30.25 -8.78
C TRP A 492 -3.72 30.74 -9.02
N THR A 493 -4.39 30.15 -10.00
CA THR A 493 -5.82 30.33 -10.26
C THR A 493 -6.55 29.07 -9.86
N THR A 494 -7.38 29.14 -8.82
CA THR A 494 -8.26 28.05 -8.42
C THR A 494 -9.45 28.00 -9.37
N VAL A 495 -9.77 26.80 -9.87
CA VAL A 495 -10.81 26.59 -10.91
C VAL A 495 -11.91 25.62 -10.48
N LEU A 496 -11.68 24.90 -9.40
CA LEU A 496 -12.67 24.02 -8.76
C LEU A 496 -12.37 23.93 -7.27
N THR A 497 -13.40 24.02 -6.43
CA THR A 497 -13.33 23.79 -4.98
C THR A 497 -14.41 22.81 -4.57
N ASP A 498 -14.21 22.18 -3.40
CA ASP A 498 -15.21 21.36 -2.71
C ASP A 498 -15.77 20.20 -3.55
N PHE A 499 -14.99 19.70 -4.51
CA PHE A 499 -15.35 18.47 -5.22
C PHE A 499 -15.37 17.31 -4.25
N LYS A 500 -16.53 16.66 -4.08
CA LYS A 500 -16.70 15.55 -3.15
C LYS A 500 -15.93 14.32 -3.57
N LEU A 501 -15.07 13.86 -2.67
CA LEU A 501 -14.38 12.58 -2.77
C LEU A 501 -15.22 11.52 -2.08
N ILE A 502 -15.40 10.39 -2.73
CA ILE A 502 -16.21 9.28 -2.21
C ILE A 502 -15.38 8.01 -2.23
N PHE A 503 -15.70 7.07 -1.36
CA PHE A 503 -15.17 5.71 -1.40
C PHE A 503 -16.28 4.77 -1.86
N ASP A 504 -16.18 4.25 -3.08
CA ASP A 504 -17.17 3.34 -3.63
C ASP A 504 -16.59 1.91 -3.70
N TYR A 505 -16.94 1.10 -2.71
CA TYR A 505 -16.50 -0.30 -2.62
C TYR A 505 -17.08 -1.20 -3.74
N ARG A 506 -18.12 -0.75 -4.43
CA ARG A 506 -18.78 -1.54 -5.49
C ARG A 506 -18.11 -1.39 -6.86
N ARG A 507 -17.45 -0.24 -7.10
CA ARG A 507 -16.92 0.09 -8.42
C ARG A 507 -15.40 0.14 -8.43
N PHE A 508 -14.80 1.01 -7.62
CA PHE A 508 -13.37 1.25 -7.62
C PHE A 508 -12.63 0.49 -6.51
N PHE A 509 -13.19 0.47 -5.33
CA PHE A 509 -12.76 -0.20 -4.11
C PHE A 509 -11.33 0.16 -3.63
N MET A 510 -10.82 1.29 -4.07
CA MET A 510 -9.56 1.89 -3.62
C MET A 510 -9.83 3.36 -3.25
N GLY A 511 -8.98 3.92 -2.39
CA GLY A 511 -9.00 5.33 -2.06
C GLY A 511 -8.69 6.23 -3.25
N THR A 512 -9.00 7.52 -3.11
CA THR A 512 -8.69 8.53 -4.12
C THR A 512 -7.18 8.66 -4.33
N ARG A 513 -6.77 8.81 -5.59
CA ARG A 513 -5.38 8.88 -6.00
C ARG A 513 -5.09 10.18 -6.76
N PHE A 514 -3.85 10.64 -6.71
CA PHE A 514 -3.34 11.53 -7.75
C PHE A 514 -3.21 10.75 -9.05
N GLY A 515 -3.64 11.32 -10.17
CA GLY A 515 -3.52 10.70 -11.50
C GLY A 515 -2.90 11.66 -12.50
N ILE A 516 -1.84 11.22 -13.19
CA ILE A 516 -1.22 11.91 -14.33
C ILE A 516 -1.61 11.16 -15.59
N TYR A 517 -2.10 11.85 -16.61
CA TYR A 517 -2.63 11.20 -17.81
C TYR A 517 -2.36 11.98 -19.09
N ASN A 518 -2.33 11.25 -20.20
CA ASN A 518 -2.35 11.78 -21.56
C ASN A 518 -3.05 10.78 -22.48
N PHE A 519 -4.23 11.14 -23.02
CA PHE A 519 -4.97 10.29 -23.95
C PHE A 519 -5.51 11.08 -25.14
N ALA A 520 -5.79 10.38 -26.23
CA ALA A 520 -6.33 10.96 -27.44
C ALA A 520 -7.84 10.70 -27.53
N THR A 521 -8.60 11.69 -28.02
CA THR A 521 -10.03 11.55 -28.37
C THR A 521 -10.26 11.35 -29.86
N LYS A 522 -9.21 11.52 -30.69
CA LYS A 522 -9.29 11.41 -32.17
C LYS A 522 -8.32 10.38 -32.73
N GLN A 523 -7.02 10.61 -32.54
CA GLN A 523 -5.96 9.72 -33.03
C GLN A 523 -4.78 9.75 -32.07
N PRO A 524 -4.11 8.62 -31.81
CA PRO A 524 -2.93 8.56 -30.96
C PRO A 524 -1.72 9.20 -31.65
N GLY A 525 -0.65 9.47 -30.87
CA GLY A 525 0.65 9.95 -31.35
C GLY A 525 1.10 11.27 -30.74
N GLY A 526 0.25 11.97 -30.00
CA GLY A 526 0.68 13.16 -29.26
C GLY A 526 1.39 12.82 -27.96
N LYS A 527 2.10 13.80 -27.40
CA LYS A 527 2.94 13.61 -26.22
C LYS A 527 2.72 14.74 -25.22
N ALA A 528 2.77 14.39 -23.94
CA ALA A 528 2.88 15.32 -22.82
C ALA A 528 4.06 14.90 -21.94
N ASP A 529 4.84 15.88 -21.51
CA ASP A 529 6.02 15.66 -20.68
C ASP A 529 5.81 16.27 -19.31
N ILE A 530 6.09 15.52 -18.26
CA ILE A 530 6.00 15.92 -16.87
C ILE A 530 7.40 16.03 -16.29
N ASP A 531 7.81 17.22 -15.86
CA ASP A 531 9.14 17.52 -15.34
C ASP A 531 9.33 16.91 -13.94
N TRP A 532 8.33 17.12 -13.08
CA TRP A 532 8.34 16.63 -11.72
C TRP A 532 6.92 16.53 -11.15
N PHE A 533 6.81 15.76 -10.08
CA PHE A 533 5.68 15.70 -9.17
C PHE A 533 6.15 16.09 -7.77
N HIS A 534 5.65 17.20 -7.23
CA HIS A 534 5.91 17.62 -5.88
C HIS A 534 4.72 17.35 -4.97
N PHE A 535 4.97 16.61 -3.91
CA PHE A 535 3.98 16.17 -2.94
C PHE A 535 4.21 16.79 -1.57
N LYS A 536 3.14 17.17 -0.91
CA LYS A 536 3.17 17.73 0.44
C LYS A 536 1.94 17.30 1.23
N VAL A 537 2.16 16.82 2.46
CA VAL A 537 1.14 16.70 3.52
C VAL A 537 1.14 18.01 4.30
N LYS A 538 -0.07 18.52 4.63
CA LYS A 538 -0.27 19.79 5.37
C LYS A 538 -0.66 19.53 6.81
#